data_848edb6ea4ba6ce813b48a4ba584bfda
#
_entry.id   848edb6ea4ba6ce813b48a4ba584bfda
#
_cell.length_a   1.000
_cell.length_b   1.000
_cell.length_c   1.000
_cell.angle_alpha   90.00
_cell.angle_beta   90.00
_cell.angle_gamma   90.00
#
_symmetry.space_group_name_H-M   'P 1'
#
loop_
_entity.id
_entity.type
_entity.pdbx_description
1 polymer ?
#
loop_
_entity_poly.entity_id
_entity_poly.type
_entity_poly.pdbx_seq_one_letter_code
_entity_poly.pdbx_strand_id
1 'polypeptide(L)'
;MFRERELELKHNKRTWLVTGAAGFIGSNLVEALLKLDQKVIGLDNFSTGFKDNLDNIVSNLNDKDFKFIEGDITSFKVCREAVKDVNFVLHQAALGSIPRSINDPINTHNSNISGFLNMLTASKDASVDKFIFAGSSSTYGDHPNLPKVEDVIGNPLSPYAITKYVNELYAETFSRHYDFNSIGLRYFNVFGRRQRQNGSYAAVIPKWIISILKGERVQIYGDGKTSRDFCYIDNVIQANILSALSTDKNSQ
;
A
#
# COMPACT_ATOMS: atom_id res chain seq x y z
N MET A 1 9.35 12.46 17.45
CA MET A 1 9.04 12.57 16.00
C MET A 1 7.64 12.03 15.64
N PHE A 2 7.31 10.70 15.68
CA PHE A 2 5.98 10.23 15.27
C PHE A 2 4.86 10.76 16.20
N ARG A 3 5.04 10.70 17.51
CA ARG A 3 4.09 11.22 18.51
C ARG A 3 3.76 12.71 18.34
N GLU A 4 4.69 13.51 17.90
CA GLU A 4 4.49 14.92 17.60
C GLU A 4 3.62 15.11 16.36
N ARG A 5 3.82 14.27 15.33
CA ARG A 5 2.98 14.25 14.13
C ARG A 5 1.56 13.75 14.38
N GLU A 6 1.38 12.79 15.29
CA GLU A 6 0.04 12.39 15.75
C GLU A 6 -0.69 13.55 16.43
N LEU A 7 -0.01 14.33 17.27
CA LEU A 7 -0.58 15.52 17.91
C LEU A 7 -0.90 16.61 16.89
N GLU A 8 -0.02 16.84 15.91
CA GLU A 8 -0.25 17.78 14.82
C GLU A 8 -1.52 17.41 14.03
N LEU A 9 -1.70 16.15 13.67
CA LEU A 9 -2.86 15.66 12.94
C LEU A 9 -4.16 15.84 13.74
N LYS A 10 -4.15 15.58 15.04
CA LYS A 10 -5.34 15.79 15.89
C LYS A 10 -5.80 17.25 15.97
N HIS A 11 -4.88 18.20 15.77
CA HIS A 11 -5.21 19.63 15.72
C HIS A 11 -5.49 20.14 14.31
N ASN A 12 -4.99 19.45 13.28
CA ASN A 12 -5.10 19.83 11.87
C ASN A 12 -5.77 18.73 11.05
N LYS A 13 -7.10 18.73 11.02
CA LYS A 13 -7.88 17.74 10.28
C LYS A 13 -7.66 17.88 8.77
N ARG A 14 -7.22 16.80 8.12
CA ARG A 14 -6.97 16.70 6.69
C ARG A 14 -7.86 15.63 6.06
N THR A 15 -8.01 15.68 4.74
CA THR A 15 -8.73 14.66 3.97
C THR A 15 -7.72 13.73 3.31
N TRP A 16 -7.85 12.44 3.58
CA TRP A 16 -6.96 11.38 3.08
C TRP A 16 -7.73 10.43 2.19
N LEU A 17 -7.16 10.12 1.02
CA LEU A 17 -7.64 9.01 0.19
C LEU A 17 -6.76 7.78 0.43
N VAL A 18 -7.37 6.66 0.81
CA VAL A 18 -6.71 5.35 0.89
C VAL A 18 -7.28 4.48 -0.21
N THR A 19 -6.48 4.14 -1.22
CA THR A 19 -6.88 3.14 -2.22
C THR A 19 -6.48 1.74 -1.79
N GLY A 20 -7.22 0.71 -2.20
CA GLY A 20 -7.06 -0.63 -1.63
C GLY A 20 -7.52 -0.66 -0.17
N ALA A 21 -8.51 0.17 0.17
CA ALA A 21 -8.96 0.43 1.53
C ALA A 21 -9.53 -0.81 2.25
N ALA A 22 -10.10 -1.76 1.52
CA ALA A 22 -10.63 -3.02 2.05
C ALA A 22 -9.56 -4.12 2.16
N GLY A 23 -8.33 -3.87 1.67
CA GLY A 23 -7.20 -4.78 1.76
C GLY A 23 -6.54 -4.80 3.14
N PHE A 24 -5.52 -5.65 3.29
CA PHE A 24 -4.75 -5.79 4.54
C PHE A 24 -4.12 -4.47 4.99
N ILE A 25 -3.27 -3.87 4.16
CA ILE A 25 -2.55 -2.63 4.54
C ILE A 25 -3.52 -1.45 4.54
N GLY A 26 -4.35 -1.30 3.50
CA GLY A 26 -5.27 -0.18 3.38
C GLY A 26 -6.24 -0.05 4.54
N SER A 27 -6.83 -1.15 5.01
CA SER A 27 -7.76 -1.11 6.15
C SER A 27 -7.10 -0.72 7.47
N ASN A 28 -5.82 -1.09 7.67
CA ASN A 28 -5.06 -0.64 8.83
C ASN A 28 -4.73 0.86 8.77
N LEU A 29 -4.46 1.39 7.57
CA LEU A 29 -4.26 2.84 7.36
C LEU A 29 -5.56 3.61 7.59
N VAL A 30 -6.70 3.14 7.07
CA VAL A 30 -8.03 3.72 7.33
C VAL A 30 -8.29 3.81 8.83
N GLU A 31 -8.12 2.70 9.56
CA GLU A 31 -8.32 2.66 11.01
C GLU A 31 -7.42 3.65 11.75
N ALA A 32 -6.13 3.69 11.40
CA ALA A 32 -5.17 4.58 12.05
C ALA A 32 -5.50 6.05 11.83
N LEU A 33 -5.87 6.44 10.61
CA LEU A 33 -6.23 7.82 10.29
C LEU A 33 -7.52 8.26 10.99
N LEU A 34 -8.53 7.39 11.07
CA LEU A 34 -9.76 7.68 11.81
C LEU A 34 -9.51 7.84 13.31
N LYS A 35 -8.60 7.03 13.91
CA LYS A 35 -8.16 7.19 15.31
C LYS A 35 -7.39 8.50 15.57
N LEU A 36 -6.87 9.11 14.52
CA LEU A 36 -6.23 10.43 14.55
C LEU A 36 -7.19 11.56 14.15
N ASP A 37 -8.50 11.32 14.19
CA ASP A 37 -9.57 12.28 13.88
C ASP A 37 -9.49 12.87 12.45
N GLN A 38 -8.91 12.12 11.50
CA GLN A 38 -8.80 12.57 10.12
C GLN A 38 -10.06 12.21 9.30
N LYS A 39 -10.31 12.96 8.21
CA LYS A 39 -11.31 12.57 7.20
C LYS A 39 -10.69 11.56 6.24
N VAL A 40 -11.35 10.43 6.04
CA VAL A 40 -10.84 9.34 5.21
C VAL A 40 -11.81 8.97 4.12
N ILE A 41 -11.33 8.95 2.89
CA ILE A 41 -12.02 8.38 1.75
C ILE A 41 -11.35 7.03 1.45
N GLY A 42 -12.11 5.94 1.50
CA GLY A 42 -11.64 4.61 1.09
C GLY A 42 -12.08 4.32 -0.33
N LEU A 43 -11.18 3.86 -1.20
CA LEU A 43 -11.48 3.37 -2.54
C LEU A 43 -11.04 1.93 -2.68
N ASP A 44 -11.95 1.02 -3.05
CA ASP A 44 -11.66 -0.39 -3.31
C ASP A 44 -12.71 -1.00 -4.24
N ASN A 45 -12.35 -1.99 -5.03
CA ASN A 45 -13.26 -2.77 -5.90
C ASN A 45 -13.55 -4.17 -5.36
N PHE A 46 -13.07 -4.50 -4.16
CA PHE A 46 -13.17 -5.80 -3.50
C PHE A 46 -12.60 -7.00 -4.28
N SER A 47 -11.78 -6.77 -5.30
CA SER A 47 -11.15 -7.86 -6.06
C SER A 47 -10.23 -8.75 -5.19
N THR A 48 -9.60 -8.15 -4.19
CA THR A 48 -8.77 -8.84 -3.18
C THR A 48 -8.99 -8.33 -1.76
N GLY A 49 -9.70 -7.23 -1.60
CA GLY A 49 -10.14 -6.66 -0.35
C GLY A 49 -11.40 -7.37 0.19
N PHE A 50 -11.71 -7.15 1.46
CA PHE A 50 -12.84 -7.78 2.14
C PHE A 50 -13.65 -6.73 2.87
N LYS A 51 -14.96 -6.75 2.64
CA LYS A 51 -15.89 -5.81 3.27
C LYS A 51 -15.81 -5.83 4.80
N ASP A 52 -15.66 -7.02 5.38
CA ASP A 52 -15.54 -7.21 6.83
C ASP A 52 -14.40 -6.39 7.46
N ASN A 53 -13.33 -6.10 6.71
CA ASN A 53 -12.23 -5.27 7.19
C ASN A 53 -12.69 -3.83 7.46
N LEU A 54 -13.60 -3.30 6.64
CA LEU A 54 -14.15 -1.95 6.78
C LEU A 54 -15.32 -1.93 7.76
N ASP A 55 -16.25 -2.89 7.70
CA ASP A 55 -17.40 -2.98 8.59
C ASP A 55 -16.96 -3.00 10.06
N ASN A 56 -15.90 -3.75 10.40
CA ASN A 56 -15.33 -3.79 11.75
C ASN A 56 -14.71 -2.45 12.19
N ILE A 57 -14.20 -1.64 11.25
CA ILE A 57 -13.65 -0.32 11.57
C ILE A 57 -14.79 0.67 11.82
N VAL A 58 -15.75 0.72 10.91
CA VAL A 58 -16.89 1.64 10.99
C VAL A 58 -17.75 1.39 12.24
N SER A 59 -17.99 0.13 12.60
CA SER A 59 -18.76 -0.21 13.80
C SER A 59 -18.09 0.19 15.13
N ASN A 60 -16.75 0.30 15.15
CA ASN A 60 -15.97 0.59 16.36
C ASN A 60 -15.49 2.05 16.47
N LEU A 61 -15.54 2.81 15.39
CA LEU A 61 -15.10 4.19 15.33
C LEU A 61 -16.22 5.10 14.84
N ASN A 62 -16.07 6.40 15.02
CA ASN A 62 -17.02 7.37 14.50
C ASN A 62 -17.00 7.40 12.97
N ASP A 63 -18.06 6.93 12.33
CA ASP A 63 -18.19 6.79 10.87
C ASP A 63 -18.37 8.12 10.11
N LYS A 64 -18.64 9.23 10.82
CA LYS A 64 -18.91 10.56 10.22
C LYS A 64 -17.75 11.07 9.36
N ASP A 65 -16.54 10.63 9.65
CA ASP A 65 -15.32 11.03 8.96
C ASP A 65 -14.84 10.01 7.94
N PHE A 66 -15.59 8.94 7.71
CA PHE A 66 -15.30 7.92 6.71
C PHE A 66 -16.30 7.91 5.58
N LYS A 67 -15.80 8.01 4.35
CA LYS A 67 -16.59 7.82 3.13
C LYS A 67 -15.97 6.67 2.33
N PHE A 68 -16.80 5.75 1.88
CA PHE A 68 -16.35 4.66 0.99
C PHE A 68 -16.83 4.87 -0.44
N ILE A 69 -15.95 4.62 -1.39
CA ILE A 69 -16.22 4.59 -2.83
C ILE A 69 -15.91 3.18 -3.32
N GLU A 70 -16.93 2.46 -3.76
CA GLU A 70 -16.72 1.20 -4.47
C GLU A 70 -16.38 1.53 -5.92
N GLY A 71 -15.15 1.16 -6.35
CA GLY A 71 -14.69 1.50 -7.68
C GLY A 71 -13.31 0.95 -7.99
N ASP A 72 -13.00 0.90 -9.28
CA ASP A 72 -11.75 0.37 -9.81
C ASP A 72 -10.82 1.50 -10.27
N ILE A 73 -9.55 1.43 -9.84
CA ILE A 73 -8.51 2.39 -10.24
C ILE A 73 -8.16 2.35 -11.73
N THR A 74 -8.53 1.29 -12.43
CA THR A 74 -8.40 1.22 -13.89
C THR A 74 -9.35 2.19 -14.62
N SER A 75 -10.39 2.68 -13.94
CA SER A 75 -11.27 3.73 -14.42
C SER A 75 -10.74 5.12 -14.02
N PHE A 76 -10.22 5.86 -14.98
CA PHE A 76 -9.74 7.24 -14.76
C PHE A 76 -10.83 8.16 -14.18
N LYS A 77 -12.09 7.96 -14.59
CA LYS A 77 -13.24 8.70 -14.05
C LYS A 77 -13.38 8.48 -12.54
N VAL A 78 -13.29 7.24 -12.09
CA VAL A 78 -13.36 6.89 -10.65
C VAL A 78 -12.21 7.55 -9.90
N CYS A 79 -10.99 7.48 -10.43
CA CYS A 79 -9.82 8.11 -9.82
C CYS A 79 -10.02 9.63 -9.65
N ARG A 80 -10.51 10.33 -10.69
CA ARG A 80 -10.80 11.76 -10.62
C ARG A 80 -11.88 12.13 -9.60
N GLU A 81 -12.87 11.29 -9.42
CA GLU A 81 -13.92 11.50 -8.40
C GLU A 81 -13.39 11.26 -6.99
N ALA A 82 -12.53 10.27 -6.80
CA ALA A 82 -11.98 9.91 -5.51
C ALA A 82 -10.99 10.95 -4.94
N VAL A 83 -10.27 11.67 -5.79
CA VAL A 83 -9.25 12.66 -5.34
C VAL A 83 -9.81 14.07 -5.10
N LYS A 84 -11.12 14.29 -5.25
CA LYS A 84 -11.72 15.62 -5.00
C LYS A 84 -11.57 16.02 -3.54
N ASP A 85 -11.05 17.23 -3.31
CA ASP A 85 -10.84 17.81 -1.97
C ASP A 85 -9.94 16.96 -1.04
N VAL A 86 -9.03 16.18 -1.63
CA VAL A 86 -8.07 15.32 -0.93
C VAL A 86 -6.75 16.05 -0.74
N ASN A 87 -6.21 16.03 0.48
CA ASN A 87 -4.86 16.53 0.77
C ASN A 87 -3.79 15.47 0.49
N PHE A 88 -4.00 14.23 0.95
CA PHE A 88 -3.01 13.16 0.86
C PHE A 88 -3.59 11.89 0.27
N VAL A 89 -2.84 11.26 -0.63
CA VAL A 89 -3.19 9.94 -1.17
C VAL A 89 -2.24 8.89 -0.63
N LEU A 90 -2.80 7.83 -0.02
CA LEU A 90 -2.10 6.61 0.35
C LEU A 90 -2.52 5.50 -0.62
N HIS A 91 -1.72 5.29 -1.66
CA HIS A 91 -2.06 4.37 -2.75
C HIS A 91 -1.57 2.96 -2.45
N GLN A 92 -2.48 2.10 -1.97
CA GLN A 92 -2.22 0.70 -1.65
C GLN A 92 -2.88 -0.28 -2.63
N ALA A 93 -3.79 0.20 -3.49
CA ALA A 93 -4.48 -0.64 -4.46
C ALA A 93 -3.50 -1.26 -5.48
N ALA A 94 -3.45 -2.57 -5.49
CA ALA A 94 -2.65 -3.35 -6.42
C ALA A 94 -3.01 -4.84 -6.34
N LEU A 95 -2.79 -5.58 -7.40
CA LEU A 95 -2.79 -7.03 -7.37
C LEU A 95 -1.41 -7.51 -6.90
N GLY A 96 -1.29 -7.83 -5.62
CA GLY A 96 -0.11 -8.43 -5.03
C GLY A 96 0.03 -9.91 -5.40
N SER A 97 1.22 -10.49 -5.26
CA SER A 97 1.57 -11.90 -5.50
C SER A 97 2.33 -12.15 -6.80
N ILE A 98 3.53 -12.67 -6.64
CA ILE A 98 4.39 -13.11 -7.75
C ILE A 98 3.70 -14.23 -8.56
N PRO A 99 3.20 -15.33 -7.96
CA PRO A 99 2.54 -16.39 -8.72
C PRO A 99 1.32 -15.90 -9.50
N ARG A 100 0.50 -15.00 -8.93
CA ARG A 100 -0.62 -14.39 -9.67
C ARG A 100 -0.14 -13.65 -10.91
N SER A 101 0.90 -12.85 -10.77
CA SER A 101 1.42 -12.06 -11.89
C SER A 101 2.00 -12.91 -13.02
N ILE A 102 2.49 -14.11 -12.72
CA ILE A 102 2.96 -15.08 -13.72
C ILE A 102 1.75 -15.72 -14.43
N ASN A 103 0.70 -16.06 -13.68
CA ASN A 103 -0.49 -16.70 -14.23
C ASN A 103 -1.37 -15.73 -15.03
N ASP A 104 -1.45 -14.48 -14.60
CA ASP A 104 -2.26 -13.43 -15.23
C ASP A 104 -1.50 -12.10 -15.27
N PRO A 105 -0.51 -11.95 -16.16
CA PRO A 105 0.30 -10.76 -16.26
C PRO A 105 -0.48 -9.55 -16.80
N ILE A 106 -1.46 -9.75 -17.67
CA ILE A 106 -2.24 -8.67 -18.27
C ILE A 106 -3.10 -7.97 -17.20
N ASN A 107 -3.85 -8.72 -16.41
CA ASN A 107 -4.65 -8.14 -15.35
C ASN A 107 -3.77 -7.49 -14.27
N THR A 108 -2.63 -8.10 -13.95
CA THR A 108 -1.64 -7.51 -13.04
C THR A 108 -1.10 -6.18 -13.59
N HIS A 109 -0.79 -6.11 -14.89
CA HIS A 109 -0.38 -4.87 -15.55
C HIS A 109 -1.48 -3.80 -15.48
N ASN A 110 -2.70 -4.15 -15.89
CA ASN A 110 -3.81 -3.20 -15.93
C ASN A 110 -4.09 -2.59 -14.55
N SER A 111 -4.11 -3.41 -13.51
CA SER A 111 -4.31 -2.93 -12.14
C SER A 111 -3.11 -2.12 -11.64
N ASN A 112 -1.90 -2.67 -11.75
CA ASN A 112 -0.73 -2.14 -11.05
C ASN A 112 -0.02 -1.01 -11.80
N ILE A 113 -0.09 -0.96 -13.14
CA ILE A 113 0.54 0.09 -13.95
C ILE A 113 -0.51 1.08 -14.45
N SER A 114 -1.52 0.62 -15.20
CA SER A 114 -2.53 1.54 -15.73
C SER A 114 -3.33 2.19 -14.60
N GLY A 115 -3.75 1.40 -13.59
CA GLY A 115 -4.45 1.91 -12.42
C GLY A 115 -3.60 2.87 -11.59
N PHE A 116 -2.32 2.57 -11.39
CA PHE A 116 -1.39 3.47 -10.72
C PHE A 116 -1.25 4.80 -11.47
N LEU A 117 -1.03 4.75 -12.78
CA LEU A 117 -0.88 5.95 -13.62
C LEU A 117 -2.15 6.80 -13.61
N ASN A 118 -3.33 6.19 -13.63
CA ASN A 118 -4.60 6.88 -13.47
C ASN A 118 -4.67 7.65 -12.15
N MET A 119 -4.34 6.98 -11.03
CA MET A 119 -4.35 7.61 -9.70
C MET A 119 -3.32 8.72 -9.59
N LEU A 120 -2.09 8.49 -10.07
CA LEU A 120 -1.02 9.48 -10.05
C LEU A 120 -1.40 10.72 -10.86
N THR A 121 -1.95 10.52 -12.06
CA THR A 121 -2.42 11.61 -12.94
C THR A 121 -3.59 12.38 -12.31
N ALA A 122 -4.59 11.67 -11.81
CA ALA A 122 -5.75 12.30 -11.17
C ALA A 122 -5.34 13.11 -9.93
N SER A 123 -4.40 12.58 -9.12
CA SER A 123 -3.87 13.26 -7.94
C SER A 123 -3.12 14.53 -8.29
N LYS A 124 -2.27 14.47 -9.33
CA LYS A 124 -1.58 15.66 -9.87
C LYS A 124 -2.57 16.71 -10.38
N ASP A 125 -3.58 16.30 -11.16
CA ASP A 125 -4.58 17.23 -11.73
C ASP A 125 -5.45 17.88 -10.64
N ALA A 126 -5.68 17.18 -9.52
CA ALA A 126 -6.41 17.71 -8.37
C ALA A 126 -5.52 18.50 -7.38
N SER A 127 -4.23 18.68 -7.67
CA SER A 127 -3.27 19.38 -6.81
C SER A 127 -3.21 18.80 -5.40
N VAL A 128 -3.24 17.46 -5.30
CA VAL A 128 -3.01 16.75 -4.02
C VAL A 128 -1.64 17.11 -3.47
N ASP A 129 -1.55 17.41 -2.18
CA ASP A 129 -0.31 17.90 -1.53
C ASP A 129 0.81 16.85 -1.63
N LYS A 130 0.49 15.55 -1.44
CA LYS A 130 1.45 14.45 -1.57
C LYS A 130 0.79 13.11 -1.88
N PHE A 131 1.49 12.31 -2.68
CA PHE A 131 1.09 10.97 -3.11
C PHE A 131 2.08 9.92 -2.58
N ILE A 132 1.66 9.11 -1.60
CA ILE A 132 2.46 8.02 -1.04
C ILE A 132 1.96 6.70 -1.63
N PHE A 133 2.88 5.87 -2.10
CA PHE A 133 2.48 4.61 -2.75
C PHE A 133 3.26 3.39 -2.25
N ALA A 134 2.60 2.25 -2.32
CA ALA A 134 3.19 0.96 -2.00
C ALA A 134 4.16 0.52 -3.09
N GLY A 135 5.45 0.75 -2.87
CA GLY A 135 6.53 0.07 -3.55
C GLY A 135 6.67 -1.38 -3.05
N SER A 136 7.75 -2.04 -3.43
CA SER A 136 7.99 -3.43 -3.04
C SER A 136 9.47 -3.77 -2.98
N SER A 137 9.88 -4.56 -2.00
CA SER A 137 11.23 -5.16 -1.97
C SER A 137 11.53 -6.04 -3.19
N SER A 138 10.51 -6.48 -3.92
CA SER A 138 10.71 -7.21 -5.19
C SER A 138 11.40 -6.39 -6.28
N THR A 139 11.40 -5.05 -6.17
CA THR A 139 12.13 -4.13 -7.05
C THR A 139 13.64 -4.36 -6.98
N TYR A 140 14.18 -4.82 -5.85
CA TYR A 140 15.59 -5.16 -5.72
C TYR A 140 16.03 -6.33 -6.60
N GLY A 141 15.11 -7.15 -7.07
CA GLY A 141 15.36 -8.23 -8.03
C GLY A 141 16.42 -9.23 -7.55
N ASP A 142 17.35 -9.54 -8.46
CA ASP A 142 18.45 -10.50 -8.24
C ASP A 142 19.71 -9.88 -7.63
N HIS A 143 19.67 -8.61 -7.21
CA HIS A 143 20.85 -7.96 -6.61
C HIS A 143 21.34 -8.74 -5.38
N PRO A 144 22.63 -9.16 -5.32
CA PRO A 144 23.10 -10.11 -4.31
C PRO A 144 23.39 -9.47 -2.95
N ASN A 145 23.76 -8.19 -2.90
CA ASN A 145 24.29 -7.59 -1.68
C ASN A 145 23.24 -7.33 -0.61
N LEU A 146 23.67 -7.40 0.65
CA LEU A 146 22.92 -7.05 1.84
C LEU A 146 23.75 -6.07 2.70
N PRO A 147 23.12 -5.13 3.40
CA PRO A 147 21.69 -4.80 3.31
C PRO A 147 21.29 -4.25 1.94
N LYS A 148 19.99 -4.32 1.61
CA LYS A 148 19.46 -3.63 0.43
C LYS A 148 19.48 -2.13 0.67
N VAL A 149 19.89 -1.36 -0.35
CA VAL A 149 19.89 0.11 -0.34
C VAL A 149 19.12 0.60 -1.57
N GLU A 150 18.48 1.75 -1.46
CA GLU A 150 17.50 2.23 -2.44
C GLU A 150 18.08 2.46 -3.82
N ASP A 151 19.31 2.95 -3.87
CA ASP A 151 20.00 3.35 -5.12
C ASP A 151 20.48 2.17 -5.98
N VAL A 152 20.48 0.96 -5.42
CA VAL A 152 21.05 -0.21 -6.10
C VAL A 152 20.03 -1.33 -6.22
N ILE A 153 19.61 -1.60 -7.45
CA ILE A 153 18.68 -2.68 -7.78
C ILE A 153 19.31 -3.64 -8.80
N GLY A 154 18.84 -4.88 -8.82
CA GLY A 154 19.15 -5.87 -9.86
C GLY A 154 18.03 -5.95 -10.91
N ASN A 155 17.95 -7.08 -11.59
CA ASN A 155 16.90 -7.35 -12.57
C ASN A 155 15.62 -7.82 -11.89
N PRO A 156 14.45 -7.24 -12.20
CA PRO A 156 13.17 -7.73 -11.68
C PRO A 156 12.92 -9.19 -12.07
N LEU A 157 12.53 -10.02 -11.08
CA LEU A 157 12.39 -11.47 -11.26
C LEU A 157 10.95 -11.94 -11.56
N SER A 158 10.00 -11.02 -11.73
CA SER A 158 8.59 -11.36 -11.99
C SER A 158 7.85 -10.20 -12.63
N PRO A 159 6.72 -10.46 -13.33
CA PRO A 159 5.83 -9.40 -13.82
C PRO A 159 5.39 -8.45 -12.70
N TYR A 160 5.10 -8.97 -11.49
CA TYR A 160 4.80 -8.12 -10.33
C TYR A 160 5.94 -7.15 -9.99
N ALA A 161 7.18 -7.64 -9.94
CA ALA A 161 8.35 -6.81 -9.66
C ALA A 161 8.50 -5.69 -10.71
N ILE A 162 8.31 -6.03 -11.98
CA ILE A 162 8.32 -5.05 -13.09
C ILE A 162 7.26 -3.97 -12.84
N THR A 163 6.02 -4.36 -12.48
CA THR A 163 4.97 -3.35 -12.26
C THR A 163 5.31 -2.39 -11.14
N LYS A 164 5.93 -2.88 -10.06
CA LYS A 164 6.33 -2.03 -8.94
C LYS A 164 7.49 -1.08 -9.30
N TYR A 165 8.45 -1.57 -10.07
CA TYR A 165 9.54 -0.73 -10.56
C TYR A 165 9.06 0.34 -11.54
N VAL A 166 8.14 0.00 -12.45
CA VAL A 166 7.53 0.97 -13.37
C VAL A 166 6.80 2.09 -12.62
N ASN A 167 6.15 1.78 -11.49
CA ASN A 167 5.50 2.81 -10.67
C ASN A 167 6.52 3.82 -10.11
N GLU A 168 7.71 3.37 -9.69
CA GLU A 168 8.78 4.24 -9.23
C GLU A 168 9.28 5.17 -10.37
N LEU A 169 9.46 4.61 -11.57
CA LEU A 169 9.86 5.39 -12.76
C LEU A 169 8.83 6.46 -13.15
N TYR A 170 7.52 6.13 -13.09
CA TYR A 170 6.47 7.12 -13.32
C TYR A 170 6.46 8.20 -12.24
N ALA A 171 6.57 7.83 -10.98
CA ALA A 171 6.60 8.76 -9.86
C ALA A 171 7.77 9.76 -9.98
N GLU A 172 8.97 9.27 -10.31
CA GLU A 172 10.15 10.11 -10.56
C GLU A 172 9.95 11.04 -11.76
N THR A 173 9.39 10.53 -12.85
CA THR A 173 9.10 11.33 -14.06
C THR A 173 8.08 12.43 -13.76
N PHE A 174 7.04 12.13 -12.97
CA PHE A 174 6.04 13.11 -12.56
C PHE A 174 6.63 14.20 -11.65
N SER A 175 7.53 13.83 -10.75
CA SER A 175 8.26 14.79 -9.93
C SER A 175 9.07 15.76 -10.78
N ARG A 176 9.83 15.25 -11.76
CA ARG A 176 10.69 16.09 -12.63
C ARG A 176 9.91 17.03 -13.55
N HIS A 177 8.81 16.57 -14.14
CA HIS A 177 8.10 17.31 -15.17
C HIS A 177 6.92 18.15 -14.65
N TYR A 178 6.34 17.75 -13.52
CA TYR A 178 5.13 18.40 -12.98
C TYR A 178 5.32 18.96 -11.57
N ASP A 179 6.51 18.87 -11.00
CA ASP A 179 6.82 19.22 -9.57
C ASP A 179 5.83 18.54 -8.60
N PHE A 180 5.39 17.30 -8.97
CA PHE A 180 4.41 16.57 -8.20
C PHE A 180 5.08 15.69 -7.14
N ASN A 181 4.79 15.96 -5.87
CA ASN A 181 5.37 15.28 -4.73
C ASN A 181 4.84 13.84 -4.58
N SER A 182 5.71 12.85 -4.75
CA SER A 182 5.37 11.45 -4.49
C SER A 182 6.51 10.72 -3.78
N ILE A 183 6.14 9.76 -2.92
CA ILE A 183 7.09 8.92 -2.17
C ILE A 183 6.67 7.46 -2.31
N GLY A 184 7.59 6.63 -2.81
CA GLY A 184 7.42 5.18 -2.88
C GLY A 184 8.05 4.48 -1.67
N LEU A 185 7.29 3.62 -0.99
CA LEU A 185 7.77 2.83 0.14
C LEU A 185 7.95 1.38 -0.28
N ARG A 186 9.19 0.91 -0.39
CA ARG A 186 9.51 -0.48 -0.74
C ARG A 186 9.25 -1.41 0.45
N TYR A 187 8.03 -1.88 0.61
CA TYR A 187 7.67 -2.78 1.70
C TYR A 187 8.40 -4.13 1.60
N PHE A 188 8.95 -4.56 2.74
CA PHE A 188 9.42 -5.92 2.97
C PHE A 188 8.32 -6.70 3.70
N ASN A 189 8.15 -7.95 3.45
CA ASN A 189 7.25 -8.95 4.05
C ASN A 189 6.38 -8.44 5.21
N VAL A 190 5.40 -7.59 4.89
CA VAL A 190 4.52 -6.99 5.89
C VAL A 190 3.66 -8.07 6.55
N PHE A 191 3.51 -8.02 7.87
CA PHE A 191 2.64 -8.89 8.63
C PHE A 191 1.86 -8.11 9.69
N GLY A 192 0.71 -8.65 10.11
CA GLY A 192 -0.10 -8.02 11.14
C GLY A 192 -1.59 -8.30 11.03
N ARG A 193 -2.38 -7.48 11.74
CA ARG A 193 -3.84 -7.56 11.78
C ARG A 193 -4.45 -7.54 10.39
N ARG A 194 -5.54 -8.29 10.19
CA ARG A 194 -6.29 -8.39 8.90
C ARG A 194 -5.51 -9.01 7.74
N GLN A 195 -4.30 -9.55 8.01
CA GLN A 195 -3.62 -10.35 7.00
C GLN A 195 -4.32 -11.70 6.87
N ARG A 196 -4.86 -11.99 5.68
CA ARG A 196 -5.61 -13.23 5.43
C ARG A 196 -4.69 -14.44 5.46
N GLN A 197 -5.22 -15.50 6.07
CA GLN A 197 -4.54 -16.77 6.32
C GLN A 197 -4.80 -17.78 5.20
N ASN A 198 -5.94 -17.63 4.52
CA ASN A 198 -6.44 -18.57 3.53
C ASN A 198 -6.17 -18.05 2.11
N GLY A 199 -5.88 -19.01 1.22
CA GLY A 199 -5.64 -18.76 -0.20
C GLY A 199 -4.28 -19.28 -0.67
N SER A 200 -4.18 -19.51 -1.97
CA SER A 200 -2.97 -20.04 -2.63
C SER A 200 -1.72 -19.19 -2.42
N TYR A 201 -1.91 -17.94 -1.99
CA TYR A 201 -0.83 -16.94 -1.84
C TYR A 201 -0.70 -16.41 -0.41
N ALA A 202 -1.23 -17.13 0.60
CA ALA A 202 -1.12 -16.71 1.99
C ALA A 202 0.34 -16.70 2.47
N ALA A 203 0.73 -15.63 3.17
CA ALA A 203 2.09 -15.44 3.68
C ALA A 203 2.45 -16.47 4.78
N VAL A 204 3.74 -16.66 5.01
CA VAL A 204 4.26 -17.69 5.92
C VAL A 204 3.79 -17.49 7.37
N ILE A 205 3.84 -16.25 7.90
CA ILE A 205 3.49 -15.97 9.29
C ILE A 205 2.04 -16.37 9.61
N PRO A 206 0.99 -15.87 8.89
CA PRO A 206 -0.37 -16.29 9.20
C PRO A 206 -0.61 -17.79 8.99
N LYS A 207 0.04 -18.43 8.01
CA LYS A 207 -0.03 -19.88 7.82
C LYS A 207 0.50 -20.64 9.04
N TRP A 208 1.68 -20.29 9.52
CA TRP A 208 2.30 -20.96 10.66
C TRP A 208 1.53 -20.74 11.96
N ILE A 209 1.03 -19.52 12.19
CA ILE A 209 0.20 -19.23 13.38
C ILE A 209 -1.00 -20.17 13.41
N ILE A 210 -1.68 -20.37 12.28
CA ILE A 210 -2.85 -21.26 12.24
C ILE A 210 -2.48 -22.71 12.42
N SER A 211 -1.46 -23.19 11.73
CA SER A 211 -1.01 -24.57 11.93
C SER A 211 -0.70 -24.83 13.41
N ILE A 212 0.00 -23.90 14.07
CA ILE A 212 0.30 -24.02 15.51
C ILE A 212 -0.98 -24.04 16.37
N LEU A 213 -1.92 -23.12 16.10
CA LEU A 213 -3.18 -23.04 16.85
C LEU A 213 -4.05 -24.29 16.67
N LYS A 214 -3.95 -24.96 15.53
CA LYS A 214 -4.64 -26.23 15.25
C LYS A 214 -3.89 -27.47 15.73
N GLY A 215 -2.68 -27.32 16.28
CA GLY A 215 -1.80 -28.46 16.63
C GLY A 215 -1.24 -29.17 15.40
N GLU A 216 -1.27 -28.54 14.22
CA GLU A 216 -0.72 -29.08 12.98
C GLU A 216 0.76 -28.75 12.85
N ARG A 217 1.50 -29.55 12.08
CA ARG A 217 2.91 -29.28 11.79
C ARG A 217 3.04 -28.09 10.84
N VAL A 218 3.95 -27.17 11.17
CA VAL A 218 4.33 -26.10 10.24
C VAL A 218 5.16 -26.68 9.09
N GLN A 219 4.90 -26.21 7.87
CA GLN A 219 5.65 -26.64 6.69
C GLN A 219 6.75 -25.63 6.39
N ILE A 220 7.99 -26.11 6.36
CA ILE A 220 9.17 -25.35 5.95
C ILE A 220 9.53 -25.81 4.53
N TYR A 221 9.60 -24.85 3.59
CA TYR A 221 10.02 -25.12 2.23
C TYR A 221 11.55 -24.96 2.11
N GLY A 222 12.21 -25.96 1.52
CA GLY A 222 13.65 -26.00 1.40
C GLY A 222 14.35 -26.52 2.67
N ASP A 223 15.58 -26.06 2.91
CA ASP A 223 16.46 -26.52 3.98
C ASP A 223 16.31 -25.74 5.30
N GLY A 224 15.36 -24.82 5.38
CA GLY A 224 15.11 -23.98 6.56
C GLY A 224 16.10 -22.84 6.78
N LYS A 225 17.07 -22.63 5.90
CA LYS A 225 18.09 -21.57 6.01
C LYS A 225 17.68 -20.24 5.38
N THR A 226 16.54 -20.22 4.69
CA THR A 226 16.05 -18.99 4.05
C THR A 226 15.62 -17.98 5.11
N SER A 227 16.21 -16.80 5.11
CA SER A 227 15.82 -15.66 5.94
C SER A 227 14.94 -14.69 5.18
N ARG A 228 14.14 -13.93 5.90
CA ARG A 228 13.32 -12.83 5.37
C ARG A 228 13.32 -11.69 6.37
N ASP A 229 13.31 -10.47 5.84
CA ASP A 229 13.05 -9.28 6.64
C ASP A 229 11.54 -9.08 6.76
N PHE A 230 11.03 -9.01 7.98
CA PHE A 230 9.61 -8.87 8.28
C PHE A 230 9.32 -7.48 8.84
N CYS A 231 8.32 -6.80 8.26
CA CYS A 231 7.87 -5.50 8.69
C CYS A 231 6.49 -5.59 9.35
N TYR A 232 6.39 -5.20 10.62
CA TYR A 232 5.09 -5.16 11.30
C TYR A 232 4.22 -4.03 10.77
N ILE A 233 2.91 -4.27 10.67
CA ILE A 233 1.94 -3.35 10.04
C ILE A 233 1.98 -1.94 10.65
N ASP A 234 2.20 -1.80 11.97
CA ASP A 234 2.23 -0.48 12.60
C ASP A 234 3.45 0.35 12.14
N ASN A 235 4.57 -0.29 11.77
CA ASN A 235 5.70 0.41 11.16
C ASN A 235 5.36 0.93 9.75
N VAL A 236 4.58 0.16 8.98
CA VAL A 236 4.09 0.58 7.66
C VAL A 236 3.15 1.77 7.80
N ILE A 237 2.23 1.75 8.77
CA ILE A 237 1.33 2.87 9.08
C ILE A 237 2.15 4.12 9.41
N GLN A 238 3.11 3.98 10.32
CA GLN A 238 3.99 5.08 10.73
C GLN A 238 4.76 5.66 9.54
N ALA A 239 5.35 4.82 8.69
CA ALA A 239 6.11 5.26 7.53
C ALA A 239 5.22 6.04 6.53
N ASN A 240 4.00 5.56 6.25
CA ASN A 240 3.06 6.25 5.36
C ASN A 240 2.69 7.64 5.89
N ILE A 241 2.35 7.75 7.19
CA ILE A 241 1.97 9.02 7.81
C ILE A 241 3.16 9.99 7.84
N LEU A 242 4.34 9.53 8.23
CA LEU A 242 5.55 10.36 8.26
C LEU A 242 5.93 10.85 6.86
N SER A 243 5.83 10.00 5.84
CA SER A 243 6.09 10.36 4.45
C SER A 243 5.11 11.43 3.95
N ALA A 244 3.83 11.30 4.28
CA ALA A 244 2.82 12.29 3.90
C ALA A 244 3.08 13.66 4.54
N LEU A 245 3.56 13.69 5.78
CA LEU A 245 3.82 14.90 6.55
C LEU A 245 5.27 15.41 6.44
N SER A 246 6.14 14.74 5.69
CA SER A 246 7.52 15.20 5.49
C SER A 246 7.53 16.53 4.72
N THR A 247 8.46 17.39 5.05
CA THR A 247 8.70 18.67 4.35
C THR A 247 9.61 18.49 3.15
N ASP A 248 10.27 17.35 3.04
CA ASP A 248 11.20 17.08 1.95
C ASP A 248 10.45 16.93 0.63
N LYS A 249 10.84 17.74 -0.34
CA LYS A 249 10.48 17.56 -1.74
C LYS A 249 11.43 16.48 -2.29
N ASN A 250 10.90 15.41 -2.86
CA ASN A 250 11.68 14.36 -3.54
C ASN A 250 12.49 13.43 -2.63
N SER A 251 11.92 12.89 -1.58
CA SER A 251 12.46 11.70 -0.94
C SER A 251 12.02 10.47 -1.73
N GLN A 252 12.96 9.84 -2.43
CA GLN A 252 12.83 8.48 -2.93
C GLN A 252 13.00 7.50 -1.77
#